data_ed997eb4614d623b96c2278379183146
#
_entry.id   ed997eb4614d623b96c2278379183146
#
_cell.length_a   1.000
_cell.length_b   1.000
_cell.length_c   1.000
_cell.angle_alpha   90.00
_cell.angle_beta   90.00
_cell.angle_gamma   90.00
#
_symmetry.space_group_name_H-M   'P 1'
#
loop_
_entity.id
_entity.type
_entity.pdbx_description
1 polymer ?
#
loop_
_entity_poly.entity_id
_entity_poly.type
_entity_poly.pdbx_seq_one_letter_code
_entity_poly.pdbx_strand_id
1 'polypeptide(L)'
;MDKKKFKVILVGLGNIGMMYDLKSKKKNNFFTHSKSIKFSKDFVLKAGVEISSSKRKLFEKIFKLPVFKNLNSALDKIDANLVIIATNENNHVKLLKRISGCKKIKYIILEKPGGRNFKELKYMFRISEKNNIRLFL
;
A
#
# COMPACT_ATOMS: atom_id res chain seq x y z
N MET A 1 23.84 1.46 -14.41
CA MET A 1 22.49 0.87 -14.54
C MET A 1 21.56 1.51 -13.51
N ASP A 2 20.56 2.21 -13.97
CA ASP A 2 19.53 2.74 -13.07
C ASP A 2 18.77 1.58 -12.42
N LYS A 3 18.93 1.46 -11.12
CA LYS A 3 18.26 0.44 -10.32
C LYS A 3 16.75 0.69 -10.40
N LYS A 4 16.01 -0.23 -10.99
CA LYS A 4 14.56 -0.10 -11.19
C LYS A 4 13.86 0.04 -9.84
N LYS A 5 13.34 1.24 -9.55
CA LYS A 5 12.66 1.53 -8.27
C LYS A 5 11.29 0.86 -8.21
N PHE A 6 10.88 0.47 -7.01
CA PHE A 6 9.52 0.03 -6.75
C PHE A 6 8.58 1.22 -6.69
N LYS A 7 7.59 1.27 -7.58
CA LYS A 7 6.57 2.32 -7.65
C LYS A 7 5.36 1.89 -6.84
N VAL A 8 5.06 2.59 -5.77
CA VAL A 8 4.16 2.16 -4.71
C VAL A 8 2.82 2.89 -4.72
N ILE A 9 1.72 2.14 -4.66
CA ILE A 9 0.42 2.62 -4.18
C ILE A 9 0.26 2.16 -2.73
N LEU A 10 0.02 3.10 -1.82
CA LEU A 10 -0.23 2.82 -0.40
C LEU A 10 -1.73 2.83 -0.13
N VAL A 11 -2.28 1.69 0.27
CA VAL A 11 -3.71 1.51 0.60
C VAL A 11 -3.88 1.48 2.10
N GLY A 12 -4.63 2.44 2.62
CA GLY A 12 -4.81 2.68 4.05
C GLY A 12 -3.83 3.72 4.57
N LEU A 13 -4.34 4.89 4.94
CA LEU A 13 -3.57 6.01 5.49
C LEU A 13 -3.87 6.18 6.99
N GLY A 14 -4.09 5.05 7.67
CA GLY A 14 -4.30 4.97 9.10
C GLY A 14 -2.99 5.13 9.88
N ASN A 15 -2.96 4.58 11.09
CA ASN A 15 -1.81 4.74 11.99
C ASN A 15 -0.51 4.27 11.37
N ILE A 16 -0.47 3.04 10.89
CA ILE A 16 0.74 2.42 10.31
C ILE A 16 1.04 2.94 8.89
N GLY A 17 0.01 3.30 8.13
CA GLY A 17 0.18 3.87 6.79
C GLY A 17 0.82 5.26 6.81
N MET A 18 0.33 6.15 7.70
CA MET A 18 0.75 7.55 7.69
C MET A 18 0.79 8.23 9.07
N MET A 19 -0.19 7.98 9.96
CA MET A 19 -0.51 8.88 11.07
C MET A 19 0.50 8.88 12.21
N TYR A 20 1.13 7.74 12.54
CA TYR A 20 2.05 7.67 13.69
C TYR A 20 3.23 8.63 13.57
N ASP A 21 3.81 8.80 12.38
CA ASP A 21 4.95 9.70 12.20
C ASP A 21 4.56 11.18 12.24
N LEU A 22 3.28 11.52 11.98
CA LEU A 22 2.80 12.89 12.07
C LEU A 22 2.72 13.39 13.51
N LYS A 23 2.54 12.47 14.46
CA LYS A 23 2.49 12.75 15.90
C LYS A 23 3.88 12.73 16.55
N SER A 24 4.89 12.20 15.86
CA SER A 24 6.24 12.05 16.40
C SER A 24 7.11 13.26 16.12
N LYS A 25 7.71 13.85 17.17
CA LYS A 25 8.73 14.90 17.07
C LYS A 25 10.12 14.37 16.66
N LYS A 26 10.33 13.05 16.67
CA LYS A 26 11.62 12.42 16.38
C LYS A 26 11.81 12.25 14.86
N LYS A 27 12.73 13.03 14.30
CA LYS A 27 13.00 13.02 12.85
C LYS A 27 13.57 11.69 12.32
N ASN A 28 14.27 10.95 13.16
CA ASN A 28 15.00 9.73 12.75
C ASN A 28 14.21 8.43 12.93
N ASN A 29 12.98 8.48 13.41
CA ASN A 29 12.15 7.30 13.56
C ASN A 29 11.18 7.16 12.38
N PHE A 30 11.09 5.97 11.82
CA PHE A 30 10.24 5.62 10.70
C PHE A 30 9.21 4.59 11.17
N PHE A 31 8.04 5.05 11.57
CA PHE A 31 6.96 4.20 12.08
C PHE A 31 5.87 3.90 11.06
N THR A 32 5.90 4.59 9.91
CA THR A 32 4.88 4.47 8.89
C THR A 32 5.45 4.12 7.53
N HIS A 33 4.63 3.44 6.72
CA HIS A 33 4.98 3.14 5.33
C HIS A 33 5.24 4.40 4.50
N SER A 34 4.40 5.42 4.63
CA SER A 34 4.56 6.65 3.87
C SER A 34 5.90 7.35 4.11
N LYS A 35 6.32 7.43 5.38
CA LYS A 35 7.61 8.04 5.72
C LYS A 35 8.77 7.15 5.31
N SER A 36 8.70 5.85 5.55
CA SER A 36 9.74 4.90 5.15
C SER A 36 9.99 4.93 3.64
N ILE A 37 8.93 4.97 2.84
CA ILE A 37 9.03 5.06 1.38
C ILE A 37 9.64 6.41 0.96
N LYS A 38 9.20 7.52 1.56
CA LYS A 38 9.70 8.87 1.24
C LYS A 38 11.22 8.99 1.36
N PHE A 39 11.82 8.31 2.33
CA PHE A 39 13.26 8.35 2.58
C PHE A 39 14.03 7.16 1.97
N SER A 40 13.33 6.25 1.30
CA SER A 40 13.96 5.11 0.63
C SER A 40 14.59 5.50 -0.71
N LYS A 41 15.72 4.87 -1.03
CA LYS A 41 16.35 4.97 -2.34
C LYS A 41 15.74 4.00 -3.37
N ASP A 42 15.12 2.92 -2.92
CA ASP A 42 14.61 1.82 -3.75
C ASP A 42 13.10 1.92 -4.02
N PHE A 43 12.36 2.70 -3.21
CA PHE A 43 10.91 2.85 -3.30
C PHE A 43 10.51 4.28 -3.64
N VAL A 44 9.44 4.43 -4.42
CA VAL A 44 8.84 5.73 -4.76
C VAL A 44 7.35 5.66 -4.50
N LEU A 45 6.86 6.48 -3.57
CA LEU A 45 5.42 6.63 -3.35
C LEU A 45 4.79 7.36 -4.53
N LYS A 46 3.79 6.76 -5.14
CA LYS A 46 3.11 7.29 -6.32
C LYS A 46 1.70 7.80 -6.02
N ALA A 47 1.00 7.14 -5.09
CA ALA A 47 -0.34 7.53 -4.69
C ALA A 47 -0.74 6.90 -3.36
N GLY A 48 -1.78 7.48 -2.73
CA GLY A 48 -2.48 6.92 -1.59
C GLY A 48 -3.90 6.47 -1.96
N VAL A 49 -4.46 5.53 -1.20
CA VAL A 49 -5.87 5.14 -1.25
C VAL A 49 -6.43 5.14 0.17
N GLU A 50 -7.50 5.89 0.39
CA GLU A 50 -8.10 6.06 1.73
C GLU A 50 -9.57 6.46 1.60
N ILE A 51 -10.43 5.84 2.40
CA ILE A 51 -11.87 6.15 2.43
C ILE A 51 -12.17 7.47 3.15
N SER A 52 -11.40 7.81 4.19
CA SER A 52 -11.57 9.05 4.96
C SER A 52 -11.16 10.29 4.16
N SER A 53 -12.09 11.21 3.96
CA SER A 53 -11.83 12.47 3.26
C SER A 53 -10.77 13.33 3.97
N SER A 54 -10.82 13.41 5.29
CA SER A 54 -9.84 14.18 6.08
C SER A 54 -8.41 13.64 5.93
N LYS A 55 -8.24 12.32 5.95
CA LYS A 55 -6.92 11.68 5.75
C LYS A 55 -6.43 11.85 4.32
N ARG A 56 -7.30 11.80 3.31
CA ARG A 56 -6.90 12.11 1.93
C ARG A 56 -6.38 13.54 1.78
N LYS A 57 -7.09 14.52 2.32
CA LYS A 57 -6.65 15.93 2.30
C LYS A 57 -5.30 16.12 2.99
N LEU A 58 -5.10 15.43 4.11
CA LEU A 58 -3.84 15.48 4.86
C LEU A 58 -2.69 14.86 4.06
N PHE A 59 -2.91 13.70 3.44
CA PHE A 59 -1.93 13.04 2.57
C PHE A 59 -1.52 13.93 1.40
N GLU A 60 -2.50 14.48 0.69
CA GLU A 60 -2.25 15.38 -0.44
C GLU A 60 -1.45 16.62 -0.04
N LYS A 61 -1.79 17.21 1.12
CA LYS A 61 -1.04 18.35 1.68
C LYS A 61 0.41 18.03 1.97
N ILE A 62 0.70 16.85 2.55
CA ILE A 62 2.03 16.47 3.04
C ILE A 62 2.91 15.94 1.91
N PHE A 63 2.37 15.05 1.07
CA PHE A 63 3.14 14.34 0.06
C PHE A 63 3.07 14.96 -1.33
N LYS A 64 2.08 15.85 -1.58
CA LYS A 64 1.83 16.45 -2.90
C LYS A 64 1.65 15.40 -4.01
N LEU A 65 1.00 14.29 -3.67
CA LEU A 65 0.76 13.14 -4.54
C LEU A 65 -0.75 12.89 -4.68
N PRO A 66 -1.17 12.24 -5.78
CA PRO A 66 -2.56 11.83 -5.96
C PRO A 66 -3.03 10.93 -4.83
N VAL A 67 -4.28 11.10 -4.43
CA VAL A 67 -4.94 10.23 -3.47
C VAL A 67 -6.35 9.89 -3.93
N PHE A 68 -6.76 8.64 -3.75
CA PHE A 68 -8.01 8.11 -4.27
C PHE A 68 -8.89 7.57 -3.14
N LYS A 69 -10.20 7.66 -3.32
CA LYS A 69 -11.16 7.06 -2.39
C LYS A 69 -11.20 5.53 -2.53
N ASN A 70 -11.00 5.03 -3.74
CA ASN A 70 -11.04 3.59 -4.02
C ASN A 70 -9.82 3.12 -4.81
N LEU A 71 -9.50 1.84 -4.64
CA LEU A 71 -8.33 1.21 -5.23
C LEU A 71 -8.39 1.12 -6.76
N ASN A 72 -9.57 0.88 -7.34
CA ASN A 72 -9.68 0.72 -8.79
C ASN A 72 -9.21 1.98 -9.53
N SER A 73 -9.66 3.17 -9.06
CA SER A 73 -9.23 4.44 -9.67
C SER A 73 -7.73 4.66 -9.57
N ALA A 74 -7.09 4.23 -8.47
CA ALA A 74 -5.65 4.30 -8.33
C ALA A 74 -4.94 3.31 -9.28
N LEU A 75 -5.43 2.07 -9.36
CA LEU A 75 -4.86 1.06 -10.27
C LEU A 75 -4.98 1.47 -11.74
N ASP A 76 -6.07 2.14 -12.13
CA ASP A 76 -6.25 2.57 -13.53
C ASP A 76 -5.33 3.74 -13.91
N LYS A 77 -5.14 4.69 -13.01
CA LYS A 77 -4.48 5.98 -13.31
C LYS A 77 -2.99 6.04 -12.97
N ILE A 78 -2.53 5.21 -12.02
CA ILE A 78 -1.17 5.30 -11.48
C ILE A 78 -0.28 4.21 -12.08
N ASP A 79 0.87 4.62 -12.58
CA ASP A 79 1.94 3.70 -12.97
C ASP A 79 2.65 3.19 -11.68
N ALA A 80 2.28 1.99 -11.27
CA ALA A 80 2.82 1.32 -10.10
C ALA A 80 3.04 -0.17 -10.36
N ASN A 81 3.98 -0.78 -9.64
CA ASN A 81 4.27 -2.21 -9.69
C ASN A 81 4.18 -2.89 -8.32
N LEU A 82 4.01 -2.11 -7.26
CA LEU A 82 3.89 -2.55 -5.88
C LEU A 82 2.68 -1.90 -5.23
N VAL A 83 1.90 -2.69 -4.50
CA VAL A 83 0.85 -2.20 -3.61
C VAL A 83 1.19 -2.59 -2.17
N ILE A 84 1.13 -1.64 -1.26
CA ILE A 84 1.19 -1.89 0.19
C ILE A 84 -0.21 -1.77 0.73
N ILE A 85 -0.71 -2.83 1.39
CA ILE A 85 -2.02 -2.87 2.03
C ILE A 85 -1.83 -2.70 3.53
N ALA A 86 -2.17 -1.50 4.03
CA ALA A 86 -2.06 -1.10 5.43
C ALA A 86 -3.45 -0.81 6.04
N THR A 87 -4.44 -1.59 5.66
CA THR A 87 -5.80 -1.58 6.22
C THR A 87 -5.94 -2.66 7.28
N ASN A 88 -7.12 -2.74 7.92
CA ASN A 88 -7.43 -3.90 8.75
C ASN A 88 -7.65 -5.16 7.90
N GLU A 89 -7.49 -6.33 8.53
CA GLU A 89 -7.53 -7.65 7.90
C GLU A 89 -8.87 -7.99 7.23
N ASN A 90 -9.96 -7.37 7.64
CA ASN A 90 -11.30 -7.59 7.04
C ASN A 90 -11.36 -7.19 5.56
N ASN A 91 -10.47 -6.30 5.13
CA ASN A 91 -10.43 -5.81 3.76
C ASN A 91 -9.38 -6.52 2.88
N HIS A 92 -8.46 -7.29 3.46
CA HIS A 92 -7.29 -7.81 2.76
C HIS A 92 -7.67 -8.71 1.58
N VAL A 93 -8.55 -9.68 1.76
CA VAL A 93 -8.99 -10.59 0.68
C VAL A 93 -9.64 -9.82 -0.47
N LYS A 94 -10.52 -8.87 -0.15
CA LYS A 94 -11.22 -8.05 -1.16
C LYS A 94 -10.25 -7.19 -1.97
N LEU A 95 -9.31 -6.54 -1.29
CA LEU A 95 -8.30 -5.70 -1.94
C LEU A 95 -7.37 -6.54 -2.81
N LEU A 96 -6.89 -7.66 -2.30
CA LEU A 96 -5.99 -8.55 -3.03
C LEU A 96 -6.64 -9.12 -4.29
N LYS A 97 -7.91 -9.53 -4.24
CA LYS A 97 -8.66 -9.95 -5.43
C LYS A 97 -8.68 -8.87 -6.53
N ARG A 98 -8.87 -7.62 -6.15
CA ARG A 98 -8.87 -6.49 -7.10
C ARG A 98 -7.50 -6.27 -7.71
N ILE A 99 -6.45 -6.34 -6.88
CA ILE A 99 -5.06 -6.17 -7.34
C ILE A 99 -4.66 -7.28 -8.29
N SER A 100 -5.09 -8.52 -8.03
CA SER A 100 -4.75 -9.68 -8.87
C SER A 100 -5.25 -9.56 -10.31
N GLY A 101 -6.30 -8.79 -10.56
CA GLY A 101 -6.76 -8.46 -11.92
C GLY A 101 -5.87 -7.45 -12.66
N CYS A 102 -4.92 -6.81 -11.98
CA CYS A 102 -4.08 -5.76 -12.55
C CYS A 102 -2.68 -6.28 -12.92
N LYS A 103 -2.46 -6.58 -14.20
CA LYS A 103 -1.22 -7.23 -14.70
C LYS A 103 0.08 -6.45 -14.43
N LYS A 104 0.02 -5.13 -14.23
CA LYS A 104 1.20 -4.31 -13.94
C LYS A 104 1.71 -4.48 -12.51
N ILE A 105 0.85 -4.86 -11.56
CA ILE A 105 1.25 -5.11 -10.18
C ILE A 105 1.95 -6.48 -10.09
N LYS A 106 3.17 -6.45 -9.56
CA LYS A 106 4.03 -7.64 -9.40
C LYS A 106 4.30 -7.97 -7.93
N TYR A 107 4.07 -7.03 -7.04
CA TYR A 107 4.40 -7.15 -5.64
C TYR A 107 3.27 -6.62 -4.77
N ILE A 108 2.99 -7.34 -3.67
CA ILE A 108 2.08 -6.89 -2.61
C ILE A 108 2.81 -7.05 -1.28
N ILE A 109 2.81 -6.01 -0.47
CA ILE A 109 3.16 -6.07 0.95
C ILE A 109 1.87 -5.93 1.74
N LEU A 110 1.61 -6.90 2.60
CA LEU A 110 0.39 -6.99 3.39
C LEU A 110 0.71 -6.80 4.86
N GLU A 111 0.07 -5.83 5.51
CA GLU A 111 0.22 -5.64 6.95
C GLU A 111 -0.42 -6.77 7.75
N LYS A 112 0.16 -7.01 8.90
CA LYS A 112 -0.34 -8.01 9.87
C LYS A 112 -1.57 -7.49 10.66
N PRO A 113 -2.47 -8.40 11.08
CA PRO A 113 -2.49 -9.81 10.68
C PRO A 113 -2.85 -9.97 9.20
N GLY A 114 -2.23 -10.94 8.51
CA GLY A 114 -2.40 -11.11 7.06
C GLY A 114 -3.83 -11.43 6.64
N GLY A 115 -4.56 -12.17 7.47
CA GLY A 115 -5.96 -12.50 7.27
C GLY A 115 -6.65 -12.77 8.61
N ARG A 116 -7.97 -12.85 8.60
CA ARG A 116 -8.78 -13.16 9.80
C ARG A 116 -8.52 -14.58 10.34
N ASN A 117 -8.03 -15.45 9.49
CA ASN A 117 -7.69 -16.84 9.82
C ASN A 117 -6.71 -17.41 8.78
N PHE A 118 -6.18 -18.60 9.07
CA PHE A 118 -5.21 -19.28 8.22
C PHE A 118 -5.78 -19.64 6.82
N LYS A 119 -7.07 -19.94 6.73
CA LYS A 119 -7.73 -20.28 5.45
C LYS A 119 -7.73 -19.08 4.48
N GLU A 120 -8.02 -17.89 4.99
CA GLU A 120 -7.93 -16.66 4.19
C GLU A 120 -6.50 -16.36 3.75
N LEU A 121 -5.55 -16.48 4.65
CA LEU A 121 -4.14 -16.27 4.33
C LEU A 121 -3.66 -17.22 3.23
N LYS A 122 -3.94 -18.51 3.36
CA LYS A 122 -3.63 -19.53 2.35
C LYS A 122 -4.28 -19.22 1.00
N TYR A 123 -5.52 -18.77 1.01
CA TYR A 123 -6.24 -18.36 -0.19
C TYR A 123 -5.56 -17.16 -0.89
N MET A 124 -5.13 -16.15 -0.13
CA MET A 124 -4.45 -14.98 -0.67
C MET A 124 -3.11 -15.34 -1.32
N PHE A 125 -2.32 -16.22 -0.70
CA PHE A 125 -1.08 -16.72 -1.30
C PHE A 125 -1.34 -17.45 -2.62
N ARG A 126 -2.34 -18.33 -2.68
CA ARG A 126 -2.72 -19.04 -3.92
C ARG A 126 -3.13 -18.11 -5.06
N ILE A 127 -3.96 -17.10 -4.77
CA ILE A 127 -4.37 -16.12 -5.79
C ILE A 127 -3.17 -15.31 -6.27
N SER A 128 -2.31 -14.90 -5.37
CA SER A 128 -1.10 -14.13 -5.71
C SER A 128 -0.20 -14.95 -6.63
N GLU A 129 0.09 -16.19 -6.27
CA GLU A 129 0.91 -17.09 -7.06
C GLU A 129 0.32 -17.34 -8.46
N LYS A 130 -0.98 -17.64 -8.54
CA LYS A 130 -1.70 -17.83 -9.81
C LYS A 130 -1.61 -16.63 -10.75
N ASN A 131 -1.48 -15.42 -10.21
CA ASN A 131 -1.39 -14.19 -10.98
C ASN A 131 0.05 -13.65 -11.11
N ASN A 132 1.06 -14.45 -10.77
CA ASN A 132 2.47 -14.06 -10.79
C ASN A 132 2.77 -12.80 -9.95
N ILE A 133 2.12 -12.69 -8.79
CA ILE A 133 2.33 -11.64 -7.80
C ILE A 133 3.09 -12.23 -6.62
N ARG A 134 4.18 -11.59 -6.22
CA ARG A 134 4.89 -11.91 -4.98
C ARG A 134 4.21 -11.21 -3.80
N LEU A 135 3.67 -12.02 -2.88
CA LEU A 135 3.03 -11.55 -1.65
C LEU A 135 4.02 -11.65 -0.49
N PHE A 136 4.18 -10.55 0.23
CA PHE A 136 4.99 -10.44 1.45
C PHE A 136 4.10 -10.06 2.63
N LEU A 137 4.42 -10.61 3.81
CA LEU A 137 3.72 -10.37 5.06
C LEU A 137 4.70 -9.78 6.08
#